data_015c23c8271b4d8c34202ecd28daff00
#
_entry.id   015c23c8271b4d8c34202ecd28daff00
#
_cell.length_a   1.000
_cell.length_b   1.000
_cell.length_c   1.000
_cell.angle_alpha   90.00
_cell.angle_beta   90.00
_cell.angle_gamma   90.00
#
_symmetry.space_group_name_H-M   'P 1'
#
loop_
_entity.id
_entity.type
_entity.pdbx_description
1 polymer ?
#
loop_
_entity_poly.entity_id
_entity_poly.type
_entity_poly.pdbx_seq_one_letter_code
_entity_poly.pdbx_strand_id
1 'polypeptide(L)' 'MKPGDVVVIGAFDEVPEHWFQIDEVLEDCVTGVALTGPLAGEYGEPEIDMIVRVVDPEEVAQGSH' A
#
# COMPACT_ATOMS: atom_id res chain seq x y z
N MET A 1 7.72 9.68 -0.08
CA MET A 1 6.38 9.06 -0.05
C MET A 1 5.34 10.15 -0.05
N LYS A 2 4.35 10.06 -0.92
CA LYS A 2 3.36 11.12 -1.13
C LYS A 2 2.04 10.53 -1.58
N PRO A 3 0.93 11.29 -1.51
CA PRO A 3 -0.36 10.83 -2.04
C PRO A 3 -0.23 10.38 -3.49
N GLY A 4 -0.89 9.27 -3.81
CA GLY A 4 -0.83 8.65 -5.12
C GLY A 4 0.24 7.59 -5.28
N ASP A 5 1.24 7.56 -4.42
CA ASP A 5 2.26 6.52 -4.45
C ASP A 5 1.66 5.17 -4.10
N VAL A 6 2.25 4.12 -4.67
CA VAL A 6 1.91 2.74 -4.31
C VAL A 6 3.06 2.20 -3.47
N VAL A 7 2.73 1.56 -2.37
CA VAL A 7 3.72 0.98 -1.47
C VAL A 7 3.41 -0.49 -1.23
N VAL A 8 4.42 -1.23 -0.76
CA VAL A 8 4.24 -2.61 -0.33
C VAL A 8 4.03 -2.60 1.16
N ILE A 9 2.92 -3.16 1.62
CA ILE A 9 2.62 -3.35 3.04
C ILE A 9 3.09 -4.75 3.42
N GLY A 10 3.89 -4.85 4.47
CA GLY A 10 4.39 -6.13 4.95
C GLY A 10 3.27 -7.02 5.46
N ALA A 11 3.51 -8.33 5.45
CA ALA A 11 2.53 -9.28 5.96
C ALA A 11 2.26 -9.04 7.44
N PHE A 12 1.00 -9.18 7.83
CA PHE A 12 0.59 -9.08 9.23
C PHE A 12 -0.60 -9.98 9.49
N ASP A 13 -0.67 -10.54 10.69
CA ASP A 13 -1.70 -11.51 11.06
C ASP A 13 -1.81 -12.59 9.97
N GLU A 14 -2.97 -12.74 9.36
CA GLU A 14 -3.17 -13.71 8.28
C GLU A 14 -3.18 -13.03 6.91
N VAL A 15 -2.83 -11.75 6.85
CA VAL A 15 -2.82 -10.98 5.61
C VAL A 15 -1.41 -11.00 5.01
N PRO A 16 -1.25 -11.49 3.77
CA PRO A 16 0.07 -11.50 3.13
C PRO A 16 0.50 -10.11 2.71
N GLU A 17 1.78 -9.99 2.39
CA GLU A 17 2.33 -8.77 1.80
C GLU A 17 1.51 -8.39 0.56
N HIS A 18 1.19 -7.11 0.43
CA HIS A 18 0.35 -6.64 -0.66
C HIS A 18 0.65 -5.19 -1.01
N TRP A 19 0.15 -4.75 -2.16
CA TRP A 19 0.29 -3.37 -2.61
C TRP A 19 -0.84 -2.52 -2.07
N PHE A 20 -0.52 -1.25 -1.77
CA PHE A 20 -1.44 -0.31 -1.17
C PHE A 20 -1.22 1.06 -1.80
N GLN A 21 -2.30 1.68 -2.27
CA GLN A 21 -2.22 3.01 -2.86
C GLN A 21 -2.50 4.07 -1.80
N ILE A 22 -1.57 5.00 -1.63
CA ILE A 22 -1.66 6.04 -0.62
C ILE A 22 -2.60 7.15 -1.07
N ASP A 23 -3.51 7.52 -0.19
CA ASP A 23 -4.41 8.66 -0.37
C ASP A 23 -3.87 9.88 0.37
N GLU A 24 -3.49 9.69 1.65
CA GLU A 24 -2.87 10.72 2.46
C GLU A 24 -1.74 10.15 3.29
N VAL A 25 -0.72 10.99 3.55
CA VAL A 25 0.36 10.63 4.46
C VAL A 25 0.17 11.45 5.74
N LEU A 26 0.02 10.77 6.85
CA LEU A 26 -0.13 11.39 8.16
C LEU A 26 1.18 11.25 8.93
N GLU A 27 1.18 11.68 10.17
CA GLU A 27 2.42 11.71 10.97
C GLU A 27 3.01 10.31 11.22
N ASP A 28 2.16 9.34 11.51
CA ASP A 28 2.60 7.99 11.88
C ASP A 28 1.93 6.88 11.08
N CYS A 29 1.07 7.23 10.13
CA CYS A 29 0.39 6.25 9.28
C CYS A 29 0.08 6.87 7.92
N VAL A 30 -0.39 6.03 7.01
CA VAL A 30 -0.91 6.49 5.72
C VAL A 30 -2.34 6.00 5.60
N THR A 31 -3.14 6.68 4.78
CA THR A 31 -4.49 6.22 4.47
C THR A 31 -4.56 5.88 2.99
N GLY A 32 -5.46 5.01 2.63
CA GLY A 32 -5.62 4.65 1.22
C GLY A 32 -6.37 3.35 1.03
N VAL A 33 -6.07 2.67 -0.07
CA VAL A 33 -6.81 1.48 -0.49
C VAL A 33 -5.83 0.39 -0.90
N ALA A 34 -6.07 -0.83 -0.44
CA ALA A 34 -5.29 -1.99 -0.85
C ALA A 34 -5.59 -2.30 -2.31
N LEU A 35 -4.55 -2.60 -3.09
CA LEU A 35 -4.68 -2.89 -4.51
C LEU A 35 -4.68 -4.38 -4.81
N THR A 36 -4.00 -5.17 -3.98
CA THR A 36 -3.83 -6.61 -4.22
C THR A 36 -4.11 -7.38 -2.92
N GLY A 37 -4.22 -8.70 -3.04
CA GLY A 37 -4.40 -9.57 -1.89
C GLY A 37 -5.84 -9.61 -1.38
N PRO A 38 -6.07 -10.23 -0.21
CA PRO A 38 -7.43 -10.44 0.31
C PRO A 38 -8.16 -9.16 0.68
N LEU A 39 -7.43 -8.06 0.89
CA LEU A 39 -8.05 -6.77 1.25
C LEU A 39 -8.19 -5.84 0.05
N ALA A 40 -7.93 -6.31 -1.17
CA ALA A 40 -8.01 -5.48 -2.38
C ALA A 40 -9.34 -4.72 -2.45
N GLY A 41 -9.24 -3.41 -2.66
CA GLY A 41 -10.42 -2.53 -2.73
C GLY A 41 -10.87 -1.98 -1.40
N GLU A 42 -10.31 -2.43 -0.29
CA GLU A 42 -10.70 -1.94 1.03
C GLU A 42 -9.83 -0.79 1.50
N TYR A 43 -10.46 0.18 2.15
CA TYR A 43 -9.78 1.31 2.77
C TYR A 43 -9.04 0.84 4.01
N GLY A 44 -7.88 1.42 4.27
CA GLY A 44 -7.12 1.14 5.47
C GLY A 44 -6.22 2.30 5.87
N GLU A 45 -5.65 2.16 7.06
CA GLU A 45 -4.78 3.17 7.64
C GLU A 45 -3.53 2.50 8.25
N PRO A 46 -2.71 1.84 7.42
CA PRO A 46 -1.54 1.14 7.95
C PRO A 46 -0.50 2.13 8.51
N GLU A 47 0.17 1.69 9.57
CA GLU A 47 1.27 2.47 10.14
C GLU A 47 2.43 2.53 9.15
N ILE A 48 3.19 3.62 9.21
CA ILE A 48 4.36 3.80 8.32
C ILE A 48 5.35 2.64 8.49
N ASP A 49 5.47 2.10 9.70
CA ASP A 49 6.35 0.97 9.98
C ASP A 49 5.98 -0.29 9.20
N MET A 50 4.75 -0.39 8.71
CA MET A 50 4.28 -1.53 7.93
C MET A 50 4.74 -1.45 6.47
N ILE A 51 5.22 -0.29 6.03
CA ILE A 51 5.64 -0.09 4.64
C ILE A 51 7.03 -0.66 4.45
N VAL A 52 7.14 -1.62 3.54
CA VAL A 52 8.39 -2.29 3.21
C VAL A 52 9.19 -1.46 2.21
N ARG A 53 8.52 -0.95 1.17
CA ARG A 53 9.15 -0.11 0.14
C ARG A 53 8.09 0.60 -0.68
N VAL A 54 8.53 1.61 -1.42
CA VAL A 54 7.68 2.29 -2.40
C VAL A 54 7.79 1.53 -3.72
N VAL A 55 6.67 1.27 -4.36
CA VAL A 55 6.64 0.59 -5.65
C VAL A 55 6.92 1.62 -6.74
N ASP A 56 7.83 1.29 -7.65
CA ASP A 56 8.17 2.16 -8.76
C ASP A 56 6.95 2.33 -9.67
N PRO A 57 6.67 3.55 -10.17
CA PRO A 57 5.55 3.74 -11.10
C PRO A 57 5.57 2.80 -12.30
N GLU A 58 6.75 2.42 -12.78
CA GLU A 58 6.85 1.47 -13.88
C GLU A 58 6.36 0.08 -13.47
N GLU A 59 6.64 -0.34 -12.24
CA GLU A 59 6.15 -1.62 -11.72
C GLU A 59 4.62 -1.61 -11.64
N VAL A 60 4.05 -0.50 -11.19
CA VAL A 60 2.60 -0.36 -11.09
C VAL A 60 1.97 -0.49 -12.46
N ALA A 61 2.51 0.19 -13.46
CA ALA A 61 2.01 0.13 -14.82
C ALA A 61 2.08 -1.29 -15.41
N GLN A 62 3.16 -2.00 -15.12
CA GLN A 62 3.34 -3.38 -15.60
C GLN A 62 2.45 -4.38 -14.87
N GLY A 63 2.12 -4.10 -13.63
CA GLY A 63 1.32 -4.99 -12.81
C GLY A 63 -0.19 -4.81 -12.97
N SER A 64 -0.65 -3.88 -13.78
CA SER A 64 -2.06 -3.53 -13.88
C SER A 64 -2.80 -4.21 -15.05
N HIS A 65 -2.36 -5.37 -15.42
CA HIS A 65 -3.01 -6.15 -16.48
C HIS A 65 -4.24 -6.87 -15.99
#